data_9adc574b157d5ec36e470b9b5f000d94
#
_entry.id   9adc574b157d5ec36e470b9b5f000d94
#
_cell.length_a   1.000
_cell.length_b   1.000
_cell.length_c   1.000
_cell.angle_alpha   90.00
_cell.angle_beta   90.00
_cell.angle_gamma   90.00
#
_symmetry.space_group_name_H-M   'P 1'
#
loop_
_entity.id
_entity.type
_entity.pdbx_description
1 polymer ?
#
loop_
_entity_poly.entity_id
_entity_poly.type
_entity_poly.pdbx_seq_one_letter_code
_entity_poly.pdbx_strand_id
1 'polypeptide(L)'
;KEGNVQSTRTHTTPWNELWVSAADRNGIAISFEGTWSWLMIHSTPIPDKRVLDLWSNEWLRVMKKYRNHPSVFFWTVNNEMKFYDLDADMERAQQKFHIVSDVVKNMRKTDPTRPVCFDSNYLHNKASKRFGEDFLKTVDDGDIDDNHAYYNWYDYSVFRFFNGEFQKQFKTPGRPLISQAMSPGYPN
;
A
#
# COMPACT_ATOMS: atom_id res chain seq x y z
N LYS A 1 -1.52 -9.39 -22.09
CA LYS A 1 -2.68 -8.88 -22.88
C LYS A 1 -3.67 -9.98 -23.24
N GLU A 2 -3.22 -11.16 -23.58
CA GLU A 2 -4.12 -12.29 -23.93
C GLU A 2 -5.06 -12.67 -22.79
N GLY A 3 -4.62 -12.54 -21.52
CA GLY A 3 -5.45 -12.75 -20.33
C GLY A 3 -6.26 -11.53 -19.86
N ASN A 4 -6.38 -10.47 -20.65
CA ASN A 4 -7.03 -9.21 -20.28
C ASN A 4 -6.49 -8.56 -19.00
N VAL A 5 -5.25 -8.88 -18.61
CA VAL A 5 -4.60 -8.24 -17.46
C VAL A 5 -4.25 -6.80 -17.82
N GLN A 6 -4.76 -5.84 -17.06
CA GLN A 6 -4.57 -4.41 -17.25
C GLN A 6 -3.66 -3.80 -16.19
N SER A 7 -3.56 -4.42 -15.02
CA SER A 7 -2.73 -3.97 -13.93
C SER A 7 -2.08 -5.12 -13.19
N THR A 8 -0.99 -4.82 -12.51
CA THR A 8 -0.24 -5.77 -11.69
C THR A 8 0.37 -5.05 -10.49
N ARG A 9 0.89 -5.82 -9.56
CA ARG A 9 1.56 -5.33 -8.36
C ARG A 9 2.93 -5.98 -8.22
N THR A 10 3.91 -5.22 -7.75
CA THR A 10 5.21 -5.75 -7.36
C THR A 10 5.15 -6.19 -5.89
N HIS A 11 4.59 -7.38 -5.63
CA HIS A 11 4.43 -7.82 -4.24
C HIS A 11 5.78 -8.05 -3.57
N THR A 12 6.05 -7.29 -2.52
CA THR A 12 7.19 -7.37 -1.59
C THR A 12 8.59 -7.20 -2.21
N THR A 13 8.71 -7.17 -3.51
CA THR A 13 9.99 -7.04 -4.20
C THR A 13 9.85 -6.12 -5.39
N PRO A 14 10.67 -5.07 -5.50
CA PRO A 14 10.66 -4.22 -6.68
C PRO A 14 11.13 -5.00 -7.91
N TRP A 15 10.46 -4.75 -9.02
CA TRP A 15 10.80 -5.37 -10.29
C TRP A 15 12.12 -4.82 -10.85
N ASN A 16 12.72 -5.59 -11.74
CA ASN A 16 13.85 -5.11 -12.50
C ASN A 16 13.39 -4.29 -13.72
N GLU A 17 14.32 -3.64 -14.37
CA GLU A 17 14.11 -2.76 -15.53
C GLU A 17 13.38 -3.45 -16.68
N LEU A 18 13.69 -4.73 -16.94
CA LEU A 18 13.09 -5.48 -18.06
C LEU A 18 11.58 -5.64 -17.87
N TRP A 19 11.14 -5.92 -16.63
CA TRP A 19 9.73 -6.07 -16.31
C TRP A 19 8.97 -4.75 -16.43
N VAL A 20 9.53 -3.68 -15.91
CA VAL A 20 8.90 -2.34 -15.95
C VAL A 20 8.82 -1.85 -17.39
N SER A 21 9.90 -1.99 -18.17
CA SER A 21 9.90 -1.65 -19.61
C SER A 21 8.94 -2.53 -20.42
N ALA A 22 8.76 -3.81 -20.06
CA ALA A 22 7.76 -4.64 -20.69
C ALA A 22 6.33 -4.18 -20.38
N ALA A 23 6.08 -3.75 -19.14
CA ALA A 23 4.79 -3.17 -18.75
C ALA A 23 4.49 -1.88 -19.52
N ASP A 24 5.48 -0.99 -19.67
CA ASP A 24 5.36 0.22 -20.50
C ASP A 24 4.92 -0.10 -21.93
N ARG A 25 5.64 -1.01 -22.59
CA ARG A 25 5.33 -1.42 -23.98
C ARG A 25 3.96 -2.07 -24.15
N ASN A 26 3.47 -2.72 -23.10
CA ASN A 26 2.19 -3.45 -23.15
C ASN A 26 1.02 -2.65 -22.54
N GLY A 27 1.25 -1.47 -22.01
CA GLY A 27 0.21 -0.67 -21.36
C GLY A 27 -0.37 -1.36 -20.13
N ILE A 28 0.50 -1.95 -19.29
CA ILE A 28 0.11 -2.59 -18.02
C ILE A 28 0.43 -1.63 -16.88
N ALA A 29 -0.58 -1.24 -16.12
CA ALA A 29 -0.38 -0.40 -14.94
C ALA A 29 0.27 -1.18 -13.80
N ILE A 30 1.20 -0.56 -13.10
CA ILE A 30 1.91 -1.17 -11.96
C ILE A 30 1.59 -0.42 -10.68
N SER A 31 1.05 -1.13 -9.68
CA SER A 31 1.19 -0.74 -8.28
C SER A 31 2.60 -1.10 -7.84
N PHE A 32 3.45 -0.09 -7.71
CA PHE A 32 4.85 -0.32 -7.39
C PHE A 32 5.04 -0.32 -5.88
N GLU A 33 5.27 -1.52 -5.32
CA GLU A 33 5.46 -1.72 -3.88
C GLU A 33 6.93 -1.69 -3.49
N GLY A 34 7.18 -1.20 -2.30
CA GLY A 34 8.51 -1.02 -1.77
C GLY A 34 9.21 -2.28 -1.29
N THR A 35 10.43 -2.04 -0.90
CA THR A 35 11.33 -3.04 -0.33
C THR A 35 11.06 -3.24 1.17
N TRP A 36 11.54 -4.36 1.72
CA TRP A 36 11.51 -4.66 3.15
C TRP A 36 10.09 -4.74 3.71
N SER A 37 9.28 -5.56 3.07
CA SER A 37 7.91 -5.84 3.49
C SER A 37 7.86 -6.27 4.94
N TRP A 38 6.73 -5.92 5.57
CA TRP A 38 6.46 -6.23 6.97
C TRP A 38 7.42 -5.60 7.98
N LEU A 39 8.27 -4.65 7.56
CA LEU A 39 9.01 -3.83 8.51
C LEU A 39 8.01 -3.15 9.46
N MET A 40 8.22 -3.26 10.75
CA MET A 40 7.30 -2.76 11.80
C MET A 40 5.92 -3.45 11.85
N ILE A 41 5.82 -4.69 11.37
CA ILE A 41 4.55 -5.43 11.39
C ILE A 41 3.97 -5.57 12.81
N HIS A 42 2.66 -5.47 12.92
CA HIS A 42 1.88 -5.69 14.15
C HIS A 42 2.51 -4.98 15.37
N SER A 43 2.71 -5.72 16.48
CA SER A 43 3.27 -5.26 17.74
C SER A 43 4.80 -5.38 17.83
N THR A 44 5.50 -5.62 16.71
CA THR A 44 6.97 -5.67 16.73
C THR A 44 7.57 -4.35 17.19
N PRO A 45 8.75 -4.38 17.82
CA PRO A 45 9.47 -3.16 18.17
C PRO A 45 9.73 -2.27 16.95
N ILE A 46 9.88 -0.98 17.18
CA ILE A 46 10.35 -0.05 16.16
C ILE A 46 11.82 -0.39 15.87
N PRO A 47 12.20 -0.59 14.61
CA PRO A 47 13.61 -0.80 14.24
C PRO A 47 14.48 0.40 14.64
N ASP A 48 15.76 0.14 14.81
CA ASP A 48 16.68 1.24 15.09
C ASP A 48 16.73 2.26 13.93
N LYS A 49 17.17 3.47 14.25
CA LYS A 49 17.20 4.58 13.28
C LYS A 49 18.00 4.24 12.02
N ARG A 50 19.08 3.47 12.14
CA ARG A 50 19.91 3.11 10.98
C ARG A 50 19.14 2.23 9.99
N VAL A 51 18.34 1.27 10.47
CA VAL A 51 17.50 0.42 9.63
C VAL A 51 16.43 1.25 8.96
N LEU A 52 15.78 2.17 9.68
CA LEU A 52 14.76 3.06 9.13
C LEU A 52 15.33 4.01 8.07
N ASP A 53 16.51 4.57 8.31
CA ASP A 53 17.19 5.43 7.34
C ASP A 53 17.56 4.65 6.06
N LEU A 54 18.06 3.41 6.20
CA LEU A 54 18.36 2.55 5.06
C LEU A 54 17.11 2.23 4.25
N TRP A 55 16.01 1.87 4.91
CA TRP A 55 14.74 1.60 4.26
C TRP A 55 14.20 2.81 3.49
N SER A 56 14.15 3.97 4.14
CA SER A 56 13.71 5.21 3.50
C SER A 56 14.57 5.59 2.29
N ASN A 57 15.90 5.54 2.45
CA ASN A 57 16.83 5.85 1.37
C ASN A 57 16.73 4.89 0.20
N GLU A 58 16.56 3.60 0.47
CA GLU A 58 16.36 2.59 -0.58
C GLU A 58 15.07 2.85 -1.36
N TRP A 59 13.99 3.21 -0.67
CA TRP A 59 12.74 3.62 -1.31
C TRP A 59 12.95 4.79 -2.28
N LEU A 60 13.58 5.86 -1.82
CA LEU A 60 13.84 7.03 -2.67
C LEU A 60 14.77 6.71 -3.84
N ARG A 61 15.71 5.79 -3.68
CA ARG A 61 16.57 5.30 -4.76
C ARG A 61 15.76 4.55 -5.82
N VAL A 62 14.88 3.66 -5.40
CA VAL A 62 13.98 2.91 -6.28
C VAL A 62 13.04 3.86 -7.03
N MET A 63 12.42 4.81 -6.34
CA MET A 63 11.55 5.81 -6.98
C MET A 63 12.28 6.63 -8.03
N LYS A 64 13.47 7.15 -7.72
CA LYS A 64 14.28 7.92 -8.69
C LYS A 64 14.58 7.12 -9.95
N LYS A 65 14.77 5.81 -9.81
CA LYS A 65 15.00 4.92 -10.93
C LYS A 65 13.76 4.74 -11.81
N TYR A 66 12.59 4.54 -11.20
CA TYR A 66 11.40 4.09 -11.93
C TYR A 66 10.32 5.16 -12.14
N ARG A 67 10.42 6.34 -11.55
CA ARG A 67 9.39 7.38 -11.65
C ARG A 67 9.10 7.90 -13.07
N ASN A 68 10.00 7.68 -14.03
CA ASN A 68 9.81 8.09 -15.41
C ASN A 68 9.13 7.01 -16.27
N HIS A 69 8.81 5.84 -15.71
CA HIS A 69 8.09 4.80 -16.42
C HIS A 69 6.58 5.08 -16.38
N PRO A 70 5.91 5.17 -17.54
CA PRO A 70 4.47 5.46 -17.58
C PRO A 70 3.61 4.33 -17.01
N SER A 71 4.13 3.11 -16.96
CA SER A 71 3.44 1.97 -16.34
C SER A 71 3.32 2.09 -14.82
N VAL A 72 4.23 2.79 -14.15
CA VAL A 72 4.13 3.00 -12.71
C VAL A 72 2.95 3.93 -12.42
N PHE A 73 1.86 3.38 -11.92
CA PHE A 73 0.61 4.08 -11.74
C PHE A 73 0.51 4.75 -10.38
N PHE A 74 0.92 4.07 -9.33
CA PHE A 74 1.04 4.60 -7.98
C PHE A 74 2.11 3.85 -7.18
N TRP A 75 2.51 4.44 -6.06
CA TRP A 75 3.48 3.88 -5.13
C TRP A 75 2.79 3.27 -3.92
N THR A 76 3.21 2.09 -3.48
CA THR A 76 2.74 1.45 -2.25
C THR A 76 3.90 1.29 -1.30
N VAL A 77 3.82 1.92 -0.11
CA VAL A 77 4.98 2.04 0.78
C VAL A 77 5.43 0.70 1.33
N ASN A 78 4.49 -0.13 1.76
CA ASN A 78 4.77 -1.43 2.36
C ASN A 78 3.60 -2.40 2.15
N ASN A 79 3.71 -3.60 2.69
CA ASN A 79 2.67 -4.62 2.65
C ASN A 79 2.29 -5.09 4.05
N GLU A 80 1.01 -4.97 4.39
CA GLU A 80 0.38 -5.55 5.58
C GLU A 80 1.16 -5.29 6.88
N MET A 81 1.66 -4.10 7.08
CA MET A 81 2.27 -3.72 8.38
C MET A 81 1.28 -3.91 9.53
N LYS A 82 0.01 -3.59 9.30
CA LYS A 82 -1.12 -3.84 10.22
C LYS A 82 -0.90 -3.38 11.68
N PHE A 83 0.11 -2.57 11.96
CA PHE A 83 0.30 -2.01 13.30
C PHE A 83 -0.88 -1.11 13.69
N TYR A 84 -1.48 -0.46 12.71
CA TYR A 84 -2.66 0.37 12.87
C TYR A 84 -3.92 -0.41 13.31
N ASP A 85 -3.95 -1.71 13.07
CA ASP A 85 -5.06 -2.60 13.48
C ASP A 85 -4.69 -3.45 14.72
N LEU A 86 -3.47 -3.96 14.79
CA LEU A 86 -3.10 -5.07 15.65
C LEU A 86 -2.08 -4.74 16.75
N ASP A 87 -1.46 -3.57 16.74
CA ASP A 87 -0.56 -3.17 17.82
C ASP A 87 -1.38 -2.69 19.01
N ALA A 88 -1.34 -3.42 20.12
CA ALA A 88 -2.08 -3.05 21.34
C ALA A 88 -1.49 -1.81 22.03
N ASP A 89 -0.20 -1.51 21.79
CA ASP A 89 0.48 -0.34 22.30
C ASP A 89 0.19 0.87 21.39
N MET A 90 -0.70 1.73 21.82
CA MET A 90 -1.15 2.89 21.04
C MET A 90 -0.03 3.89 20.78
N GLU A 91 0.84 4.11 21.75
CA GLU A 91 1.96 5.04 21.60
C GLU A 91 2.94 4.54 20.54
N ARG A 92 3.32 3.27 20.59
CA ARG A 92 4.16 2.65 19.58
C ARG A 92 3.50 2.67 18.20
N ALA A 93 2.21 2.39 18.10
CA ALA A 93 1.47 2.45 16.85
C ALA A 93 1.48 3.87 16.25
N GLN A 94 1.28 4.90 17.06
CA GLN A 94 1.37 6.30 16.62
C GLN A 94 2.78 6.68 16.17
N GLN A 95 3.81 6.24 16.88
CA GLN A 95 5.20 6.44 16.47
C GLN A 95 5.49 5.79 15.10
N LYS A 96 5.00 4.56 14.85
CA LYS A 96 5.10 3.90 13.54
C LYS A 96 4.37 4.70 12.45
N PHE A 97 3.20 5.25 12.73
CA PHE A 97 2.51 6.15 11.78
C PHE A 97 3.38 7.34 11.38
N HIS A 98 4.01 8.01 12.34
CA HIS A 98 4.89 9.15 12.04
C HIS A 98 6.08 8.72 11.19
N ILE A 99 6.71 7.58 11.49
CA ILE A 99 7.83 7.05 10.71
C ILE A 99 7.41 6.81 9.25
N VAL A 100 6.31 6.12 9.03
CA VAL A 100 5.83 5.83 7.67
C VAL A 100 5.36 7.11 6.97
N SER A 101 4.67 8.00 7.68
CA SER A 101 4.27 9.32 7.19
C SER A 101 5.45 10.14 6.67
N ASP A 102 6.57 10.13 7.38
CA ASP A 102 7.77 10.86 6.93
C ASP A 102 8.37 10.26 5.65
N VAL A 103 8.29 8.95 5.49
CA VAL A 103 8.63 8.29 4.21
C VAL A 103 7.69 8.75 3.10
N VAL A 104 6.37 8.76 3.33
CA VAL A 104 5.37 9.25 2.35
C VAL A 104 5.65 10.69 1.96
N LYS A 105 5.90 11.58 2.91
CA LYS A 105 6.26 12.99 2.64
C LYS A 105 7.51 13.12 1.75
N ASN A 106 8.52 12.28 1.98
CA ASN A 106 9.73 12.26 1.15
C ASN A 106 9.47 11.66 -0.23
N MET A 107 8.58 10.67 -0.34
CA MET A 107 8.12 10.14 -1.61
C MET A 107 7.43 11.21 -2.45
N ARG A 108 6.53 12.01 -1.86
CA ARG A 108 5.86 13.12 -2.55
C ARG A 108 6.81 14.19 -3.07
N LYS A 109 7.90 14.46 -2.34
CA LYS A 109 8.97 15.36 -2.82
C LYS A 109 9.73 14.77 -4.01
N THR A 110 9.87 13.44 -4.06
CA THR A 110 10.61 12.74 -5.12
C THR A 110 9.78 12.54 -6.37
N ASP A 111 8.48 12.25 -6.21
CA ASP A 111 7.50 12.14 -7.28
C ASP A 111 6.16 12.74 -6.84
N PRO A 112 5.90 14.03 -7.15
CA PRO A 112 4.66 14.70 -6.80
C PRO A 112 3.49 14.34 -7.73
N THR A 113 3.71 13.51 -8.74
CA THR A 113 2.75 13.27 -9.84
C THR A 113 1.88 12.04 -9.62
N ARG A 114 2.27 11.13 -8.73
CA ARG A 114 1.58 9.86 -8.51
C ARG A 114 1.05 9.75 -7.10
N PRO A 115 -0.14 9.14 -6.95
CA PRO A 115 -0.68 8.86 -5.63
C PRO A 115 0.15 7.82 -4.86
N VAL A 116 0.02 7.86 -3.54
CA VAL A 116 0.70 6.95 -2.62
C VAL A 116 -0.34 6.15 -1.84
N CYS A 117 -0.18 4.83 -1.82
CA CYS A 117 -0.86 3.93 -0.89
C CYS A 117 0.04 3.76 0.34
N PHE A 118 -0.46 4.09 1.52
CA PHE A 118 0.28 4.08 2.78
C PHE A 118 0.81 2.69 3.14
N ASP A 119 -0.05 1.70 2.98
CA ASP A 119 0.29 0.30 3.17
C ASP A 119 -0.73 -0.55 2.40
N SER A 120 -0.29 -1.61 1.78
CA SER A 120 -1.19 -2.57 1.17
C SER A 120 -2.00 -3.27 2.25
N ASN A 121 -3.33 -3.11 2.20
CA ASN A 121 -4.33 -3.43 3.22
C ASN A 121 -4.56 -2.34 4.30
N TYR A 122 -4.31 -1.07 3.97
CA TYR A 122 -4.63 0.06 4.85
C TYR A 122 -5.96 0.72 4.49
N LEU A 123 -6.77 1.00 5.49
CA LEU A 123 -8.03 1.73 5.36
C LEU A 123 -8.05 2.92 6.33
N HIS A 124 -8.13 4.12 5.79
CA HIS A 124 -8.19 5.36 6.56
C HIS A 124 -9.34 5.36 7.57
N ASN A 125 -10.55 4.97 7.15
CA ASN A 125 -11.71 4.96 8.03
C ASN A 125 -11.59 4.00 9.22
N LYS A 126 -10.84 2.92 9.08
CA LYS A 126 -10.51 2.01 10.17
C LYS A 126 -9.52 2.63 11.16
N ALA A 127 -8.47 3.23 10.61
CA ALA A 127 -7.47 3.92 11.41
C ALA A 127 -8.09 5.12 12.15
N SER A 128 -8.96 5.89 11.49
CA SER A 128 -9.69 7.01 12.09
C SER A 128 -10.56 6.58 13.28
N LYS A 129 -11.27 5.47 13.16
CA LYS A 129 -12.07 4.94 14.29
C LYS A 129 -11.23 4.56 15.49
N ARG A 130 -9.97 4.16 15.28
CA ARG A 130 -9.07 3.72 16.35
C ARG A 130 -8.25 4.86 16.94
N PHE A 131 -7.70 5.72 16.11
CA PHE A 131 -6.75 6.78 16.52
C PHE A 131 -7.38 8.17 16.60
N GLY A 132 -8.55 8.36 16.00
CA GLY A 132 -9.24 9.64 15.87
C GLY A 132 -8.75 10.45 14.67
N GLU A 133 -9.67 11.25 14.10
CA GLU A 133 -9.38 12.13 12.96
C GLU A 133 -8.30 13.17 13.28
N ASP A 134 -8.27 13.66 14.51
CA ASP A 134 -7.29 14.69 14.90
C ASP A 134 -5.86 14.15 14.90
N PHE A 135 -5.67 12.88 15.27
CA PHE A 135 -4.38 12.25 15.11
C PHE A 135 -4.03 12.07 13.62
N LEU A 136 -4.97 11.58 12.80
CA LEU A 136 -4.70 11.33 11.38
C LEU A 136 -4.39 12.63 10.61
N LYS A 137 -4.88 13.77 11.03
CA LYS A 137 -4.48 15.07 10.45
C LYS A 137 -3.00 15.43 10.71
N THR A 138 -2.33 14.78 11.66
CA THR A 138 -0.90 15.04 11.94
C THR A 138 0.04 14.22 11.06
N VAL A 139 -0.47 13.21 10.34
CA VAL A 139 0.29 12.28 9.52
C VAL A 139 -0.16 12.34 8.06
N ASP A 140 0.72 11.95 7.16
CA ASP A 140 0.37 11.70 5.77
C ASP A 140 0.17 10.18 5.60
N ASP A 141 -1.06 9.76 5.56
CA ASP A 141 -1.45 8.36 5.43
C ASP A 141 -1.81 7.96 3.99
N GLY A 142 -1.27 8.69 3.01
CA GLY A 142 -1.43 8.41 1.59
C GLY A 142 -2.77 8.88 1.01
N ASP A 143 -3.05 8.44 -0.21
CA ASP A 143 -4.20 8.86 -1.01
C ASP A 143 -5.20 7.75 -1.25
N ILE A 144 -4.78 6.49 -1.11
CA ILE A 144 -5.51 5.31 -1.56
C ILE A 144 -5.80 4.40 -0.37
N ASP A 145 -7.04 3.97 -0.25
CA ASP A 145 -7.45 2.89 0.64
C ASP A 145 -7.31 1.54 -0.06
N ASP A 146 -6.72 0.56 0.62
CA ASP A 146 -6.57 -0.80 0.12
C ASP A 146 -7.15 -1.82 1.09
N ASN A 147 -8.01 -2.68 0.58
CA ASN A 147 -8.58 -3.78 1.36
C ASN A 147 -8.20 -5.13 0.75
N HIS A 148 -7.40 -5.90 1.47
CA HIS A 148 -7.12 -7.27 1.08
C HIS A 148 -8.35 -8.13 1.28
N ALA A 149 -8.91 -8.58 0.18
CA ALA A 149 -10.12 -9.35 0.14
C ALA A 149 -9.79 -10.82 -0.10
N TYR A 150 -9.34 -11.51 0.95
CA TYR A 150 -9.14 -12.96 0.92
C TYR A 150 -10.48 -13.63 1.11
N TYR A 151 -10.91 -14.36 0.09
CA TYR A 151 -12.21 -15.01 0.07
C TYR A 151 -12.06 -16.52 0.12
N ASN A 152 -12.81 -17.13 0.98
CA ASN A 152 -12.95 -18.57 0.95
C ASN A 152 -13.72 -18.98 -0.31
N TRP A 153 -13.41 -20.15 -0.84
CA TRP A 153 -14.03 -20.74 -2.03
C TRP A 153 -15.56 -20.65 -2.06
N TYR A 154 -16.20 -20.69 -0.92
CA TYR A 154 -17.65 -20.67 -0.76
C TYR A 154 -18.26 -19.29 -0.46
N ASP A 155 -17.50 -18.23 -0.42
CA ASP A 155 -17.94 -16.98 0.20
C ASP A 155 -18.45 -15.93 -0.80
N TYR A 156 -18.66 -16.24 -2.07
CA TYR A 156 -19.16 -15.27 -3.08
C TYR A 156 -18.55 -13.85 -2.99
N SER A 157 -17.45 -13.72 -2.40
CA SER A 157 -16.93 -12.49 -1.83
C SER A 157 -16.30 -11.56 -2.87
N VAL A 158 -15.94 -12.07 -4.05
CA VAL A 158 -15.66 -11.20 -5.21
C VAL A 158 -16.89 -10.32 -5.49
N PHE A 159 -18.09 -10.89 -5.46
CA PHE A 159 -19.33 -10.15 -5.63
C PHE A 159 -19.60 -9.21 -4.44
N ARG A 160 -19.23 -9.59 -3.22
CA ARG A 160 -19.36 -8.72 -2.05
C ARG A 160 -18.45 -7.50 -2.13
N PHE A 161 -17.22 -7.64 -2.64
CA PHE A 161 -16.33 -6.51 -2.84
C PHE A 161 -16.93 -5.46 -3.80
N PHE A 162 -17.63 -5.89 -4.83
CA PHE A 162 -18.33 -5.00 -5.77
C PHE A 162 -19.72 -4.58 -5.29
N ASN A 163 -20.20 -5.12 -4.18
CA ASN A 163 -21.49 -4.71 -3.61
C ASN A 163 -21.34 -3.34 -2.93
N GLY A 164 -22.20 -2.38 -3.31
CA GLY A 164 -22.14 -1.02 -2.79
C GLY A 164 -22.28 -0.92 -1.27
N GLU A 165 -23.04 -1.81 -0.64
CA GLU A 165 -23.19 -1.85 0.83
C GLU A 165 -21.89 -2.34 1.51
N PHE A 166 -21.23 -3.32 0.93
CA PHE A 166 -19.93 -3.80 1.41
C PHE A 166 -18.88 -2.70 1.29
N GLN A 167 -18.84 -2.02 0.14
CA GLN A 167 -17.90 -0.92 -0.08
C GLN A 167 -18.10 0.23 0.92
N LYS A 168 -19.35 0.55 1.29
CA LYS A 168 -19.64 1.59 2.29
C LYS A 168 -18.96 1.36 3.63
N GLN A 169 -18.69 0.11 4.01
CA GLN A 169 -18.00 -0.21 5.27
C GLN A 169 -16.51 0.13 5.23
N PHE A 170 -15.90 0.09 4.07
CA PHE A 170 -14.45 0.23 3.88
C PHE A 170 -14.07 1.54 3.22
N LYS A 171 -14.96 2.12 2.42
CA LYS A 171 -14.66 3.32 1.64
C LYS A 171 -14.62 4.57 2.50
N THR A 172 -13.52 5.30 2.41
CA THR A 172 -13.41 6.66 2.92
C THR A 172 -13.90 7.64 1.84
N PRO A 173 -14.79 8.59 2.15
CA PRO A 173 -15.21 9.61 1.18
C PRO A 173 -14.01 10.34 0.56
N GLY A 174 -14.00 10.45 -0.76
CA GLY A 174 -12.94 11.15 -1.49
C GLY A 174 -11.66 10.34 -1.73
N ARG A 175 -11.53 9.12 -1.16
CA ARG A 175 -10.37 8.24 -1.41
C ARG A 175 -10.76 7.09 -2.34
N PRO A 176 -9.94 6.75 -3.35
CA PRO A 176 -10.12 5.51 -4.11
C PRO A 176 -9.99 4.30 -3.19
N LEU A 177 -10.85 3.30 -3.38
CA LEU A 177 -10.74 2.00 -2.74
C LEU A 177 -10.31 0.97 -3.76
N ILE A 178 -9.23 0.27 -3.47
CA ILE A 178 -8.68 -0.81 -4.31
C ILE A 178 -8.55 -2.10 -3.52
N SER A 179 -8.26 -3.20 -4.21
CA SER A 179 -7.78 -4.44 -3.60
C SER A 179 -6.52 -4.90 -4.32
N GLN A 180 -5.39 -4.82 -3.65
CA GLN A 180 -4.09 -5.23 -4.17
C GLN A 180 -3.80 -6.72 -3.92
N ALA A 181 -4.53 -7.36 -3.02
CA ALA A 181 -4.48 -8.80 -2.83
C ALA A 181 -5.91 -9.35 -2.66
N MET A 182 -6.27 -10.20 -3.58
CA MET A 182 -7.54 -10.92 -3.59
C MET A 182 -7.27 -12.41 -3.35
N SER A 183 -8.32 -13.19 -3.19
CA SER A 183 -8.23 -14.64 -2.96
C SER A 183 -7.17 -15.30 -3.86
N PRO A 184 -6.27 -16.10 -3.31
CA PRO A 184 -5.36 -16.88 -4.13
C PRO A 184 -6.20 -17.75 -5.09
N GLY A 185 -6.02 -17.57 -6.39
CA GLY A 185 -6.55 -18.51 -7.37
C GLY A 185 -5.91 -19.87 -7.12
N TYR A 186 -6.69 -20.84 -6.70
CA TYR A 186 -6.20 -22.22 -6.73
C TYR A 186 -6.27 -22.69 -8.17
N PRO A 187 -5.16 -23.15 -8.76
CA PRO A 187 -5.23 -23.82 -10.05
C PRO A 187 -6.08 -25.08 -9.90
N ASN A 188 -7.07 -25.22 -10.76
CA ASN A 188 -7.84 -26.45 -10.87
C ASN A 188 -6.94 -27.57 -11.44
#